data_c7bad80ada14b69e93e34bb62e807b30
#
_entry.id   c7bad80ada14b69e93e34bb62e807b30
#
_cell.length_a   1.000
_cell.length_b   1.000
_cell.length_c   1.000
_cell.angle_alpha   90.00
_cell.angle_beta   90.00
_cell.angle_gamma   90.00
#
_symmetry.space_group_name_H-M   'P 1'
#
loop_
_entity.id
_entity.type
_entity.pdbx_description
1 polymer ?
#
loop_
_entity_poly.entity_id
_entity_poly.type
_entity_poly.pdbx_seq_one_letter_code
_entity_poly.pdbx_strand_id
1 'polypeptide(L)'
;FINDKELSDKMSLDISEMEKMLNEYLQFTSSTYSEKNETFDISELIENTINKYSNDNISKELIPRVYMNGRKNLIQRALNNIIDNSIKYAKKINLGLSKKKNNIIITIDDDGAGIPENEYQNVFKPFYKLDKSRGDSKSSVGLGLSITSDIIKSHGGNIILEKSPLNGLRVKVFLPL
;
A
#
# COMPACT_ATOMS: atom_id res chain seq x y z
N PHE A 1 -29.81 6.36 29.10
CA PHE A 1 -28.60 6.23 29.95
C PHE A 1 -27.60 5.37 29.19
N ILE A 2 -26.53 5.97 28.61
CA ILE A 2 -25.39 5.24 28.08
C ILE A 2 -24.68 4.66 29.28
N ASN A 3 -24.49 3.34 29.31
CA ASN A 3 -23.85 2.66 30.42
C ASN A 3 -22.38 3.14 30.47
N ASP A 4 -21.88 3.65 31.59
CA ASP A 4 -20.52 4.17 31.76
C ASP A 4 -19.45 3.17 31.28
N LYS A 5 -19.74 1.88 31.35
CA LYS A 5 -18.88 0.82 30.87
C LYS A 5 -18.79 0.80 29.33
N GLU A 6 -19.90 0.97 28.64
CA GLU A 6 -19.94 0.99 27.18
C GLU A 6 -19.23 2.21 26.60
N LEU A 7 -19.35 3.37 27.27
CA LEU A 7 -18.61 4.57 26.94
C LEU A 7 -17.11 4.40 27.19
N SER A 8 -16.73 3.81 28.33
CA SER A 8 -15.34 3.51 28.67
C SER A 8 -14.69 2.55 27.68
N ASP A 9 -15.40 1.47 27.29
CA ASP A 9 -14.92 0.50 26.33
C ASP A 9 -14.72 1.13 24.93
N LYS A 10 -15.64 2.00 24.52
CA LYS A 10 -15.52 2.74 23.26
C LYS A 10 -14.34 3.71 23.28
N MET A 11 -14.18 4.48 24.35
CA MET A 11 -13.04 5.38 24.52
C MET A 11 -11.70 4.63 24.52
N SER A 12 -11.63 3.47 25.14
CA SER A 12 -10.42 2.63 25.15
C SER A 12 -10.06 2.12 23.74
N LEU A 13 -11.07 1.77 22.96
CA LEU A 13 -10.87 1.39 21.54
C LEU A 13 -10.38 2.57 20.70
N ASP A 14 -10.97 3.75 20.87
CA ASP A 14 -10.57 4.96 20.15
C ASP A 14 -9.13 5.36 20.51
N ILE A 15 -8.74 5.28 21.77
CA ILE A 15 -7.37 5.55 22.25
C ILE A 15 -6.38 4.55 21.62
N SER A 16 -6.71 3.27 21.63
CA SER A 16 -5.86 2.23 21.02
C SER A 16 -5.69 2.43 19.50
N GLU A 17 -6.74 2.87 18.82
CA GLU A 17 -6.67 3.21 17.39
C GLU A 17 -5.77 4.43 17.17
N MET A 18 -5.86 5.47 18.01
CA MET A 18 -5.00 6.66 17.96
C MET A 18 -3.53 6.31 18.24
N GLU A 19 -3.24 5.47 19.23
CA GLU A 19 -1.87 5.00 19.52
C GLU A 19 -1.28 4.24 18.32
N LYS A 20 -2.06 3.39 17.68
CA LYS A 20 -1.65 2.69 16.47
C LYS A 20 -1.34 3.67 15.33
N MET A 21 -2.20 4.66 15.13
CA MET A 21 -2.00 5.74 14.14
C MET A 21 -0.70 6.48 14.37
N LEU A 22 -0.46 6.90 15.61
CA LEU A 22 0.74 7.63 15.97
C LEU A 22 2.01 6.80 15.75
N ASN A 23 1.98 5.54 16.15
CA ASN A 23 3.11 4.63 15.97
C ASN A 23 3.42 4.37 14.49
N GLU A 24 2.42 4.15 13.64
CA GLU A 24 2.61 3.99 12.19
C GLU A 24 3.21 5.26 11.55
N TYR A 25 2.76 6.43 11.97
CA TYR A 25 3.29 7.71 11.49
C TYR A 25 4.73 7.96 11.97
N LEU A 26 5.02 7.72 13.25
CA LEU A 26 6.37 7.87 13.81
C LEU A 26 7.37 6.90 13.16
N GLN A 27 6.98 5.65 12.93
CA GLN A 27 7.81 4.69 12.20
C GLN A 27 8.08 5.15 10.76
N PHE A 28 7.08 5.74 10.11
CA PHE A 28 7.27 6.28 8.76
C PHE A 28 8.27 7.44 8.77
N THR A 29 8.08 8.42 9.64
CA THR A 29 8.98 9.59 9.70
C THR A 29 10.40 9.19 10.06
N SER A 30 10.61 8.36 11.08
CA SER A 30 11.94 7.94 11.50
C SER A 30 12.68 7.14 10.43
N SER A 31 12.02 6.22 9.73
CA SER A 31 12.61 5.43 8.66
C SER A 31 12.94 6.29 7.42
N THR A 32 12.13 7.31 7.15
CA THR A 32 12.34 8.21 6.00
C THR A 32 13.64 9.02 6.13
N TYR A 33 14.03 9.37 7.34
CA TYR A 33 15.25 10.18 7.59
C TYR A 33 16.52 9.36 7.80
N SER A 34 16.43 8.09 8.17
CA SER A 34 17.59 7.29 8.55
C SER A 34 18.09 6.35 7.44
N GLU A 35 17.24 5.97 6.48
CA GLU A 35 17.63 5.00 5.46
C GLU A 35 18.38 5.66 4.31
N LYS A 36 19.55 5.10 3.98
CA LYS A 36 20.38 5.54 2.85
C LYS A 36 19.93 4.87 1.55
N ASN A 37 20.18 5.54 0.44
CA ASN A 37 19.99 4.94 -0.88
C ASN A 37 21.03 3.84 -1.09
N GLU A 38 20.57 2.73 -1.65
CA GLU A 38 21.39 1.62 -2.12
C GLU A 38 20.90 1.12 -3.49
N THR A 39 21.78 0.47 -4.23
CA THR A 39 21.37 -0.18 -5.49
C THR A 39 20.92 -1.59 -5.18
N PHE A 40 19.72 -1.94 -5.58
CA PHE A 40 19.12 -3.27 -5.36
C PHE A 40 18.29 -3.72 -6.57
N ASP A 41 18.06 -5.04 -6.65
CA ASP A 41 17.19 -5.64 -7.65
C ASP A 41 15.72 -5.55 -7.18
N ILE A 42 14.93 -4.71 -7.85
CA ILE A 42 13.49 -4.55 -7.53
C ILE A 42 12.68 -5.81 -7.90
N SER A 43 13.14 -6.59 -8.89
CA SER A 43 12.50 -7.86 -9.27
C SER A 43 12.56 -8.85 -8.11
N GLU A 44 13.75 -8.99 -7.53
CA GLU A 44 13.98 -9.85 -6.36
C GLU A 44 13.22 -9.33 -5.12
N LEU A 45 13.20 -8.00 -4.92
CA LEU A 45 12.46 -7.41 -3.80
C LEU A 45 10.95 -7.72 -3.89
N ILE A 46 10.35 -7.58 -5.08
CA ILE A 46 8.93 -7.90 -5.32
C ILE A 46 8.71 -9.40 -5.09
N GLU A 47 9.54 -10.26 -5.65
CA GLU A 47 9.43 -11.71 -5.50
C GLU A 47 9.50 -12.14 -4.03
N ASN A 48 10.50 -11.65 -3.28
CA ASN A 48 10.65 -11.90 -1.85
C ASN A 48 9.47 -11.35 -1.02
N THR A 49 8.88 -10.25 -1.48
CA THR A 49 7.69 -9.68 -0.83
C THR A 49 6.48 -10.58 -1.03
N ILE A 50 6.22 -11.02 -2.25
CA ILE A 50 5.09 -11.92 -2.58
C ILE A 50 5.21 -13.26 -1.84
N ASN A 51 6.41 -13.82 -1.78
CA ASN A 51 6.66 -15.12 -1.15
C ASN A 51 6.37 -15.16 0.37
N LYS A 52 6.22 -14.00 1.02
CA LYS A 52 5.79 -13.92 2.43
C LYS A 52 4.29 -14.15 2.60
N TYR A 53 3.53 -14.00 1.54
CA TYR A 53 2.09 -14.24 1.56
C TYR A 53 1.82 -15.67 1.08
N SER A 54 1.35 -16.52 1.99
CA SER A 54 0.91 -17.90 1.68
C SER A 54 -0.44 -17.84 0.93
N ASN A 55 -0.48 -17.22 -0.25
CA ASN A 55 -1.71 -17.01 -1.01
C ASN A 55 -1.52 -17.48 -2.45
N ASP A 56 -2.11 -18.64 -2.78
CA ASP A 56 -2.07 -19.26 -4.12
C ASP A 56 -2.80 -18.42 -5.20
N ASN A 57 -3.49 -17.36 -4.81
CA ASN A 57 -4.23 -16.48 -5.72
C ASN A 57 -3.43 -15.25 -6.18
N ILE A 58 -2.15 -15.18 -5.89
CA ILE A 58 -1.25 -14.13 -6.38
C ILE A 58 -0.47 -14.66 -7.58
N SER A 59 -0.81 -14.15 -8.77
CA SER A 59 -0.04 -14.36 -9.99
C SER A 59 0.99 -13.27 -10.20
N LYS A 60 2.08 -13.55 -10.93
CA LYS A 60 3.15 -12.60 -11.17
C LYS A 60 3.68 -12.69 -12.60
N GLU A 61 3.95 -11.52 -13.19
CA GLU A 61 4.60 -11.32 -14.49
C GLU A 61 5.77 -10.34 -14.30
N LEU A 62 6.91 -10.85 -13.85
CA LEU A 62 8.06 -10.04 -13.47
C LEU A 62 9.20 -10.21 -14.48
N ILE A 63 9.68 -9.10 -15.05
CA ILE A 63 10.96 -9.11 -15.77
C ILE A 63 12.10 -9.20 -14.74
N PRO A 64 13.11 -10.06 -14.94
CA PRO A 64 14.20 -10.25 -13.99
C PRO A 64 15.27 -9.15 -14.08
N ARG A 65 16.04 -9.00 -13.02
CA ARG A 65 17.27 -8.17 -12.98
C ARG A 65 17.02 -6.70 -13.31
N VAL A 66 16.01 -6.10 -12.70
CA VAL A 66 15.75 -4.68 -12.77
C VAL A 66 16.35 -4.00 -11.56
N TYR A 67 17.43 -3.25 -11.76
CA TYR A 67 18.13 -2.54 -10.69
C TYR A 67 17.62 -1.10 -10.60
N MET A 68 17.49 -0.61 -9.37
CA MET A 68 17.23 0.80 -9.06
C MET A 68 18.09 1.26 -7.90
N ASN A 69 18.29 2.58 -7.80
CA ASN A 69 18.92 3.21 -6.64
C ASN A 69 17.83 3.86 -5.78
N GLY A 70 17.76 3.49 -4.51
CA GLY A 70 16.72 4.00 -3.62
C GLY A 70 16.80 3.41 -2.21
N ARG A 71 15.84 3.77 -1.37
CA ARG A 71 15.69 3.26 -0.01
C ARG A 71 14.86 1.97 -0.04
N LYS A 72 15.55 0.84 -0.01
CA LYS A 72 14.98 -0.50 -0.23
C LYS A 72 13.85 -0.83 0.72
N ASN A 73 14.00 -0.54 2.03
CA ASN A 73 12.98 -0.87 3.02
C ASN A 73 11.73 0.02 2.87
N LEU A 74 11.89 1.29 2.45
CA LEU A 74 10.74 2.15 2.15
C LEU A 74 9.99 1.64 0.93
N ILE A 75 10.67 1.25 -0.16
CA ILE A 75 10.01 0.65 -1.33
C ILE A 75 9.30 -0.65 -0.94
N GLN A 76 9.95 -1.51 -0.13
CA GLN A 76 9.30 -2.73 0.38
C GLN A 76 8.04 -2.42 1.19
N ARG A 77 8.08 -1.38 2.04
CA ARG A 77 6.91 -0.93 2.80
C ARG A 77 5.78 -0.47 1.90
N ALA A 78 6.09 0.31 0.85
CA ALA A 78 5.10 0.74 -0.14
C ALA A 78 4.44 -0.45 -0.84
N LEU A 79 5.22 -1.45 -1.26
CA LEU A 79 4.72 -2.70 -1.86
C LEU A 79 3.82 -3.48 -0.89
N ASN A 80 4.26 -3.66 0.36
CA ASN A 80 3.46 -4.33 1.37
C ASN A 80 2.10 -3.65 1.56
N ASN A 81 2.07 -2.31 1.69
CA ASN A 81 0.83 -1.57 1.86
C ASN A 81 -0.17 -1.78 0.70
N ILE A 82 0.32 -1.83 -0.54
CA ILE A 82 -0.54 -2.07 -1.71
C ILE A 82 -1.03 -3.52 -1.73
N ILE A 83 -0.12 -4.49 -1.51
CA ILE A 83 -0.45 -5.92 -1.52
C ILE A 83 -1.42 -6.26 -0.40
N ASP A 84 -1.20 -5.76 0.82
CA ASP A 84 -2.09 -5.95 1.98
C ASP A 84 -3.51 -5.42 1.70
N ASN A 85 -3.60 -4.25 1.05
CA ASN A 85 -4.89 -3.71 0.61
C ASN A 85 -5.55 -4.65 -0.41
N SER A 86 -4.83 -5.12 -1.42
CA SER A 86 -5.38 -6.03 -2.42
C SER A 86 -5.84 -7.35 -1.79
N ILE A 87 -5.05 -7.95 -0.90
CA ILE A 87 -5.43 -9.19 -0.18
C ILE A 87 -6.69 -8.97 0.68
N LYS A 88 -6.82 -7.80 1.29
CA LYS A 88 -7.96 -7.49 2.14
C LYS A 88 -9.28 -7.38 1.36
N TYR A 89 -9.24 -6.86 0.14
CA TYR A 89 -10.44 -6.50 -0.62
C TYR A 89 -10.71 -7.40 -1.84
N ALA A 90 -9.78 -8.28 -2.20
CA ALA A 90 -9.85 -9.11 -3.39
C ALA A 90 -9.52 -10.57 -3.11
N LYS A 91 -9.86 -11.43 -4.09
CA LYS A 91 -9.55 -12.86 -4.07
C LYS A 91 -8.39 -13.19 -5.00
N LYS A 92 -8.26 -12.47 -6.12
CA LYS A 92 -7.21 -12.68 -7.13
C LYS A 92 -6.40 -11.41 -7.29
N ILE A 93 -5.09 -11.56 -7.35
CA ILE A 93 -4.13 -10.45 -7.50
C ILE A 93 -3.13 -10.84 -8.58
N ASN A 94 -2.81 -9.89 -9.47
CA ASN A 94 -1.73 -10.03 -10.45
C ASN A 94 -0.72 -8.90 -10.28
N LEU A 95 0.55 -9.26 -10.06
CA LEU A 95 1.65 -8.30 -10.02
C LEU A 95 2.44 -8.33 -11.32
N GLY A 96 2.62 -7.15 -11.91
CA GLY A 96 3.45 -6.95 -13.08
C GLY A 96 4.65 -6.07 -12.77
N LEU A 97 5.81 -6.42 -13.36
CA LEU A 97 6.99 -5.57 -13.38
C LEU A 97 7.46 -5.41 -14.82
N SER A 98 7.53 -4.20 -15.29
CA SER A 98 7.99 -3.87 -16.64
C SER A 98 8.89 -2.63 -16.64
N LYS A 99 9.57 -2.41 -17.75
CA LYS A 99 10.47 -1.29 -17.99
C LYS A 99 10.03 -0.53 -19.24
N LYS A 100 9.84 0.77 -19.12
CA LYS A 100 9.48 1.59 -20.28
C LYS A 100 10.30 2.88 -20.26
N LYS A 101 11.16 3.06 -21.29
CA LYS A 101 12.13 4.16 -21.32
C LYS A 101 12.99 4.15 -20.04
N ASN A 102 13.01 5.24 -19.30
CA ASN A 102 13.76 5.43 -18.05
C ASN A 102 12.93 5.15 -16.80
N ASN A 103 11.80 4.47 -16.92
CA ASN A 103 10.93 4.17 -15.79
C ASN A 103 10.76 2.68 -15.57
N ILE A 104 10.79 2.29 -14.32
CA ILE A 104 10.28 1.03 -13.80
C ILE A 104 8.77 1.21 -13.62
N ILE A 105 7.98 0.26 -14.08
CA ILE A 105 6.53 0.26 -13.93
C ILE A 105 6.15 -1.00 -13.15
N ILE A 106 5.55 -0.81 -11.98
CA ILE A 106 4.98 -1.89 -11.18
C ILE A 106 3.46 -1.75 -11.26
N THR A 107 2.77 -2.83 -11.58
CA THR A 107 1.30 -2.90 -11.58
C THR A 107 0.84 -3.93 -10.58
N ILE A 108 -0.16 -3.59 -9.79
CA ILE A 108 -0.86 -4.52 -8.90
C ILE A 108 -2.33 -4.42 -9.27
N ASP A 109 -2.83 -5.50 -9.86
CA ASP A 109 -4.21 -5.65 -10.29
C ASP A 109 -4.96 -6.56 -9.33
N ASP A 110 -6.16 -6.19 -8.95
CA ASP A 110 -7.03 -7.04 -8.13
C ASP A 110 -8.43 -7.21 -8.75
N ASP A 111 -9.17 -8.21 -8.27
CA ASP A 111 -10.56 -8.48 -8.63
C ASP A 111 -11.56 -8.01 -7.57
N GLY A 112 -11.16 -7.10 -6.70
CA GLY A 112 -12.00 -6.55 -5.63
C GLY A 112 -13.11 -5.64 -6.13
N ALA A 113 -13.79 -4.96 -5.21
CA ALA A 113 -14.86 -4.03 -5.54
C ALA A 113 -14.39 -2.77 -6.30
N GLY A 114 -13.07 -2.54 -6.35
CA GLY A 114 -12.49 -1.33 -6.92
C GLY A 114 -12.76 -0.08 -6.07
N ILE A 115 -12.40 1.06 -6.63
CA ILE A 115 -12.60 2.38 -6.04
C ILE A 115 -13.31 3.24 -7.09
N PRO A 116 -14.34 4.03 -6.75
CA PRO A 116 -14.94 4.99 -7.68
C PRO A 116 -13.90 6.00 -8.18
N GLU A 117 -13.92 6.33 -9.48
CA GLU A 117 -12.89 7.21 -10.08
C GLU A 117 -12.81 8.59 -9.42
N ASN A 118 -13.95 9.15 -8.99
CA ASN A 118 -14.02 10.41 -8.25
C ASN A 118 -13.32 10.35 -6.88
N GLU A 119 -13.01 9.16 -6.38
CA GLU A 119 -12.32 8.93 -5.11
C GLU A 119 -10.81 8.65 -5.25
N TYR A 120 -10.29 8.47 -6.46
CA TYR A 120 -8.88 8.14 -6.70
C TYR A 120 -7.89 9.13 -6.07
N GLN A 121 -8.23 10.42 -6.01
CA GLN A 121 -7.41 11.43 -5.35
C GLN A 121 -7.59 11.44 -3.83
N ASN A 122 -8.80 11.13 -3.37
CA ASN A 122 -9.14 11.19 -1.96
C ASN A 122 -8.49 10.06 -1.15
N VAL A 123 -8.37 8.86 -1.72
CA VAL A 123 -7.80 7.69 -1.04
C VAL A 123 -6.31 7.82 -0.71
N PHE A 124 -5.61 8.79 -1.30
CA PHE A 124 -4.23 9.14 -0.94
C PHE A 124 -4.14 10.15 0.20
N LYS A 125 -5.26 10.70 0.68
CA LYS A 125 -5.26 11.59 1.84
C LYS A 125 -5.07 10.76 3.12
N PRO A 126 -4.26 11.22 4.08
CA PRO A 126 -4.14 10.54 5.37
C PRO A 126 -5.50 10.38 6.05
N PHE A 127 -5.71 9.22 6.69
CA PHE A 127 -6.93 8.88 7.44
C PHE A 127 -8.21 8.77 6.60
N TYR A 128 -8.11 8.82 5.28
CA TYR A 128 -9.26 8.68 4.40
C TYR A 128 -9.67 7.20 4.28
N LYS A 129 -10.97 6.94 4.45
CA LYS A 129 -11.60 5.62 4.26
C LYS A 129 -12.85 5.80 3.39
N LEU A 130 -13.01 4.97 2.36
CA LEU A 130 -14.19 5.00 1.45
C LEU A 130 -15.49 4.69 2.19
N ASP A 131 -15.48 3.71 3.08
CA ASP A 131 -16.65 3.28 3.86
C ASP A 131 -16.44 3.50 5.35
N LYS A 132 -17.22 4.45 5.91
CA LYS A 132 -17.32 4.63 7.38
C LYS A 132 -18.27 3.61 8.03
N SER A 133 -19.06 2.87 7.23
CA SER A 133 -20.20 2.07 7.69
C SER A 133 -19.96 0.56 7.76
N ARG A 134 -18.91 0.04 7.15
CA ARG A 134 -18.61 -1.39 7.27
C ARG A 134 -17.89 -1.66 8.59
N GLY A 135 -18.57 -2.39 9.48
CA GLY A 135 -18.17 -2.70 10.87
C GLY A 135 -16.81 -3.40 11.07
N ASP A 136 -16.02 -3.55 10.00
CA ASP A 136 -14.64 -4.03 10.03
C ASP A 136 -13.61 -2.90 10.20
N SER A 137 -14.03 -1.78 10.81
CA SER A 137 -13.20 -0.60 11.09
C SER A 137 -11.97 -0.89 11.97
N LYS A 138 -11.85 -2.10 12.52
CA LYS A 138 -10.76 -2.51 13.42
C LYS A 138 -9.41 -2.74 12.75
N SER A 139 -9.28 -2.74 11.41
CA SER A 139 -8.06 -3.27 10.80
C SER A 139 -7.21 -2.30 9.98
N SER A 140 -7.65 -1.08 9.64
CA SER A 140 -6.78 -0.14 8.93
C SER A 140 -7.04 1.31 9.31
N VAL A 141 -5.96 2.02 9.56
CA VAL A 141 -5.92 3.42 10.00
C VAL A 141 -6.23 4.41 8.85
N GLY A 142 -6.16 3.96 7.60
CA GLY A 142 -6.27 4.83 6.42
C GLY A 142 -4.97 5.60 6.09
N LEU A 143 -3.83 5.09 6.53
CA LEU A 143 -2.51 5.68 6.26
C LEU A 143 -1.73 4.94 5.16
N GLY A 144 -2.07 3.70 4.83
CA GLY A 144 -1.28 2.87 3.92
C GLY A 144 -1.03 3.50 2.55
N LEU A 145 -2.08 3.96 1.86
CA LEU A 145 -1.94 4.57 0.53
C LEU A 145 -1.29 5.96 0.58
N SER A 146 -1.53 6.77 1.62
CA SER A 146 -0.86 8.07 1.77
C SER A 146 0.63 7.89 1.99
N ILE A 147 1.04 7.00 2.90
CA ILE A 147 2.45 6.65 3.12
C ILE A 147 3.09 6.10 1.83
N THR A 148 2.38 5.23 1.11
CA THR A 148 2.85 4.70 -0.18
C THR A 148 3.10 5.83 -1.19
N SER A 149 2.15 6.77 -1.32
CA SER A 149 2.29 7.93 -2.21
C SER A 149 3.52 8.77 -1.85
N ASP A 150 3.75 9.03 -0.57
CA ASP A 150 4.87 9.82 -0.09
C ASP A 150 6.21 9.10 -0.34
N ILE A 151 6.27 7.80 -0.11
CA ILE A 151 7.45 6.97 -0.41
C ILE A 151 7.78 7.05 -1.91
N ILE A 152 6.80 6.80 -2.77
CA ILE A 152 7.01 6.78 -4.23
C ILE A 152 7.45 8.17 -4.73
N LYS A 153 6.79 9.24 -4.27
CA LYS A 153 7.16 10.63 -4.61
C LYS A 153 8.56 10.99 -4.13
N SER A 154 8.95 10.55 -2.93
CA SER A 154 10.30 10.80 -2.38
C SER A 154 11.43 10.07 -3.11
N HIS A 155 11.08 9.11 -4.00
CA HIS A 155 11.97 8.44 -4.94
C HIS A 155 11.88 9.02 -6.37
N GLY A 156 11.23 10.19 -6.55
CA GLY A 156 11.01 10.81 -7.86
C GLY A 156 9.98 10.08 -8.74
N GLY A 157 9.22 9.18 -8.14
CA GLY A 157 8.20 8.37 -8.81
C GLY A 157 6.81 8.98 -8.77
N ASN A 158 5.86 8.23 -9.32
CA ASN A 158 4.43 8.56 -9.29
C ASN A 158 3.59 7.30 -9.07
N ILE A 159 2.41 7.47 -8.50
CA ILE A 159 1.42 6.41 -8.30
C ILE A 159 0.07 6.87 -8.82
N ILE A 160 -0.59 6.01 -9.59
CA ILE A 160 -1.93 6.24 -10.12
C ILE A 160 -2.82 5.04 -9.88
N LEU A 161 -4.12 5.30 -9.84
CA LEU A 161 -5.16 4.28 -9.76
C LEU A 161 -5.91 4.22 -11.09
N GLU A 162 -6.23 3.02 -11.53
CA GLU A 162 -6.99 2.74 -12.73
C GLU A 162 -7.97 1.58 -12.46
N LYS A 163 -8.92 1.34 -13.36
CA LYS A 163 -9.72 0.12 -13.33
C LYS A 163 -8.85 -1.08 -13.71
N SER A 164 -8.91 -2.14 -12.91
CA SER A 164 -8.17 -3.38 -13.16
C SER A 164 -8.76 -4.17 -14.34
N PRO A 165 -7.93 -4.85 -15.15
CA PRO A 165 -8.41 -5.87 -16.10
C PRO A 165 -9.13 -7.03 -15.41
N LEU A 166 -8.92 -7.23 -14.12
CA LEU A 166 -9.62 -8.21 -13.28
C LEU A 166 -10.95 -7.68 -12.73
N ASN A 167 -11.39 -6.48 -13.16
CA ASN A 167 -12.60 -5.74 -12.76
C ASN A 167 -12.54 -5.03 -11.39
N GLY A 168 -11.46 -5.15 -10.62
CA GLY A 168 -11.24 -4.43 -9.37
C GLY A 168 -10.40 -3.17 -9.55
N LEU A 169 -9.39 -2.98 -8.70
CA LEU A 169 -8.47 -1.85 -8.70
C LEU A 169 -7.13 -2.23 -9.34
N ARG A 170 -6.62 -1.36 -10.19
CA ARG A 170 -5.21 -1.34 -10.61
C ARG A 170 -4.48 -0.21 -9.89
N VAL A 171 -3.44 -0.58 -9.15
CA VAL A 171 -2.44 0.36 -8.65
C VAL A 171 -1.23 0.30 -9.56
N LYS A 172 -0.82 1.44 -10.11
CA LYS A 172 0.30 1.54 -11.03
C LYS A 172 1.33 2.51 -10.49
N VAL A 173 2.51 1.99 -10.23
CA VAL A 173 3.64 2.72 -9.66
C VAL A 173 4.69 2.94 -10.75
N PHE A 174 5.18 4.17 -10.84
CA PHE A 174 6.28 4.56 -11.70
C PHE A 174 7.46 4.96 -10.83
N LEU A 175 8.64 4.40 -11.09
CA LEU A 175 9.87 4.77 -10.42
C LEU A 175 10.94 5.07 -11.47
N PRO A 176 11.82 6.06 -11.26
CA PRO A 176 12.97 6.27 -12.14
C PRO A 176 13.95 5.11 -12.04
N LEU A 177 14.67 4.87 -13.15
CA LEU A 177 15.77 3.89 -13.22
C LEU A 177 17.04 4.45 -12.62
#